data_249d4c35456e3fdbc4140dcba5bea9fe
#
_entry.id   249d4c35456e3fdbc4140dcba5bea9fe
#
_cell.length_a   1.000
_cell.length_b   1.000
_cell.length_c   1.000
_cell.angle_alpha   90.00
_cell.angle_beta   90.00
_cell.angle_gamma   90.00
#
_symmetry.space_group_name_H-M   'P 1'
#
loop_
_entity.id
_entity.type
_entity.pdbx_description
1 polymer ?
#
loop_
_entity_poly.entity_id
_entity_poly.type
_entity_poly.pdbx_seq_one_letter_code
_entity_poly.pdbx_strand_id
1 'polypeptide(L)'
;MNKTILNHKYIEQEITTNDKKTDVRYRWSHGATDKHMGDGIIVYSMMSFFKPTISVCLGSGGGYIPRIMWKCVSDLKEEGFNTDDSRVILVDAVNGVNGHPDWTDEDSFYRNNFLSEWLHSTTEEAYYEYFVKRDMKIDLLWIDADHTFDGVKKDFELYSEIMSDNGIIMIHDTDEKYVNNFIETEEHEDYDLSGPSEFIKTLDSDKFEILNLFNYGIEKDF
;
A
#
# COMPACT_ATOMS: atom_id res chain seq x y z
N MET A 1 -17.58 -23.91 7.72
CA MET A 1 -18.08 -23.34 6.46
C MET A 1 -17.30 -22.06 6.23
N ASN A 2 -16.23 -22.15 5.44
CA ASN A 2 -15.28 -21.05 5.24
C ASN A 2 -15.97 -19.88 4.57
N LYS A 3 -15.97 -18.79 5.26
CA LYS A 3 -16.50 -17.54 4.72
C LYS A 3 -15.40 -16.89 3.93
N THR A 4 -15.34 -17.16 2.74
CA THR A 4 -14.52 -16.44 1.80
C THR A 4 -15.15 -15.05 1.61
N ILE A 5 -14.67 -13.99 1.90
CA ILE A 5 -13.39 -13.58 1.91
C ILE A 5 -13.24 -12.30 1.10
N LEU A 6 -13.17 -12.24 -0.13
CA LEU A 6 -13.19 -11.09 -1.00
C LEU A 6 -14.62 -10.62 -1.20
N ASN A 7 -15.24 -10.25 -0.13
CA ASN A 7 -16.55 -9.64 -0.26
C ASN A 7 -16.40 -8.20 0.20
N HIS A 8 -16.66 -7.36 -0.73
CA HIS A 8 -16.79 -5.94 -0.68
C HIS A 8 -17.48 -5.44 0.61
N LYS A 9 -18.56 -6.08 1.01
CA LYS A 9 -19.28 -5.76 2.22
C LYS A 9 -18.45 -6.01 3.49
N TYR A 10 -17.50 -6.95 3.46
CA TYR A 10 -16.58 -7.20 4.55
C TYR A 10 -15.58 -6.04 4.70
N ILE A 11 -14.99 -5.61 3.59
CA ILE A 11 -14.04 -4.49 3.60
C ILE A 11 -14.73 -3.21 4.02
N GLU A 12 -15.93 -2.97 3.55
CA GLU A 12 -16.74 -1.86 4.01
C GLU A 12 -17.03 -1.96 5.51
N GLN A 13 -17.37 -3.12 6.04
CA GLN A 13 -17.71 -3.30 7.43
C GLN A 13 -16.49 -3.28 8.36
N GLU A 14 -15.43 -4.00 8.03
CA GLU A 14 -14.26 -4.11 8.91
C GLU A 14 -13.34 -2.88 8.82
N ILE A 15 -13.25 -2.28 7.65
CA ILE A 15 -12.34 -1.15 7.42
C ILE A 15 -12.99 0.19 7.74
N THR A 16 -14.30 0.31 7.59
CA THR A 16 -14.98 1.61 7.70
C THR A 16 -15.90 1.79 8.91
N THR A 17 -16.39 0.72 9.51
CA THR A 17 -17.46 0.83 10.52
C THR A 17 -16.98 0.85 11.96
N ASN A 18 -15.78 0.38 12.25
CA ASN A 18 -15.28 0.28 13.61
C ASN A 18 -14.62 1.58 14.12
N ASP A 19 -14.33 2.52 13.24
CA ASP A 19 -13.89 3.84 13.66
C ASP A 19 -14.96 4.89 13.36
N LYS A 20 -15.61 5.37 14.40
CA LYS A 20 -16.60 6.47 14.32
C LYS A 20 -15.97 7.80 13.87
N LYS A 21 -14.65 7.87 13.78
CA LYS A 21 -13.89 9.06 13.39
C LYS A 21 -13.46 9.02 11.92
N THR A 22 -13.60 7.90 11.22
CA THR A 22 -13.19 7.85 9.81
C THR A 22 -14.12 8.68 8.94
N ASP A 23 -13.55 9.71 8.37
CA ASP A 23 -14.19 10.49 7.32
C ASP A 23 -14.53 9.57 6.13
N VAL A 24 -15.70 9.74 5.58
CA VAL A 24 -16.22 8.99 4.41
C VAL A 24 -15.24 9.01 3.22
N ARG A 25 -14.41 10.05 3.11
CA ARG A 25 -13.39 10.21 2.07
C ARG A 25 -12.41 9.07 1.98
N TYR A 26 -12.08 8.40 3.07
CA TYR A 26 -11.10 7.31 3.07
C TYR A 26 -11.65 5.96 2.60
N ARG A 27 -12.96 5.85 2.44
CA ARG A 27 -13.60 4.67 1.82
C ARG A 27 -13.16 4.47 0.38
N TRP A 28 -12.74 5.54 -0.29
CA TRP A 28 -12.52 5.62 -1.73
C TRP A 28 -11.05 5.71 -2.09
N SER A 29 -10.19 5.44 -1.13
CA SER A 29 -8.76 5.42 -1.34
C SER A 29 -8.39 4.33 -2.35
N HIS A 30 -7.44 4.61 -3.22
CA HIS A 30 -6.90 3.65 -4.19
C HIS A 30 -7.99 3.07 -5.12
N GLY A 31 -8.91 3.91 -5.55
CA GLY A 31 -10.01 3.51 -6.42
C GLY A 31 -11.03 2.58 -5.80
N ALA A 32 -10.99 2.32 -4.50
CA ALA A 32 -12.01 1.55 -3.80
C ALA A 32 -13.33 2.31 -3.75
N THR A 33 -14.44 1.61 -3.98
CA THR A 33 -15.79 2.16 -3.91
C THR A 33 -16.68 1.23 -3.11
N ASP A 34 -17.96 1.58 -2.95
CA ASP A 34 -18.96 0.68 -2.37
C ASP A 34 -19.27 -0.54 -3.28
N LYS A 35 -18.70 -0.64 -4.45
CA LYS A 35 -18.89 -1.73 -5.41
C LYS A 35 -17.64 -2.55 -5.70
N HIS A 36 -16.46 -2.05 -5.43
CA HIS A 36 -15.21 -2.77 -5.68
C HIS A 36 -14.06 -2.26 -4.81
N MET A 37 -13.02 -3.07 -4.69
CA MET A 37 -11.89 -2.84 -3.81
C MET A 37 -10.79 -1.96 -4.41
N GLY A 38 -10.98 -1.43 -5.63
CA GLY A 38 -9.89 -0.71 -6.29
C GLY A 38 -8.61 -1.54 -6.35
N ASP A 39 -7.46 -0.88 -6.12
CA ASP A 39 -6.15 -1.54 -6.12
C ASP A 39 -5.97 -2.54 -4.98
N GLY A 40 -6.79 -2.45 -3.94
CA GLY A 40 -6.77 -3.43 -2.85
C GLY A 40 -7.00 -4.87 -3.32
N ILE A 41 -7.77 -5.08 -4.42
CA ILE A 41 -7.97 -6.44 -4.97
C ILE A 41 -6.66 -6.98 -5.55
N ILE A 42 -5.85 -6.13 -6.15
CA ILE A 42 -4.57 -6.50 -6.75
C ILE A 42 -3.60 -6.88 -5.63
N VAL A 43 -3.45 -6.02 -4.63
CA VAL A 43 -2.57 -6.26 -3.47
C VAL A 43 -2.96 -7.56 -2.75
N TYR A 44 -4.25 -7.72 -2.45
CA TYR A 44 -4.76 -8.94 -1.80
C TYR A 44 -4.47 -10.20 -2.62
N SER A 45 -4.73 -10.15 -3.93
CA SER A 45 -4.55 -11.31 -4.81
C SER A 45 -3.07 -11.70 -4.92
N MET A 46 -2.18 -10.72 -5.05
CA MET A 46 -0.74 -10.95 -5.09
C MET A 46 -0.25 -11.57 -3.78
N MET A 47 -0.63 -11.00 -2.64
CA MET A 47 -0.29 -11.54 -1.33
C MET A 47 -0.85 -12.95 -1.10
N SER A 48 -2.08 -13.20 -1.51
CA SER A 48 -2.70 -14.53 -1.40
C SER A 48 -1.97 -15.58 -2.23
N PHE A 49 -1.46 -15.19 -3.40
CA PHE A 49 -0.71 -16.07 -4.29
C PHE A 49 0.73 -16.32 -3.80
N PHE A 50 1.47 -15.25 -3.51
CA PHE A 50 2.89 -15.33 -3.14
C PHE A 50 3.14 -15.63 -1.66
N LYS A 51 2.17 -15.33 -0.80
CA LYS A 51 2.26 -15.54 0.67
C LYS A 51 3.51 -14.93 1.29
N PRO A 52 3.71 -13.61 1.12
CA PRO A 52 4.91 -12.94 1.62
C PRO A 52 5.00 -13.05 3.15
N THR A 53 6.20 -13.23 3.66
CA THR A 53 6.48 -13.16 5.09
C THR A 53 6.64 -11.72 5.54
N ILE A 54 7.41 -10.93 4.81
CA ILE A 54 7.62 -9.51 5.11
C ILE A 54 6.99 -8.67 4.01
N SER A 55 5.92 -7.97 4.37
CA SER A 55 5.25 -6.99 3.49
C SER A 55 5.49 -5.58 4.02
N VAL A 56 5.94 -4.67 3.17
CA VAL A 56 6.23 -3.28 3.53
C VAL A 56 5.38 -2.35 2.70
N CYS A 57 4.78 -1.36 3.36
CA CYS A 57 4.05 -0.27 2.75
C CYS A 57 4.80 1.03 3.02
N LEU A 58 5.26 1.69 1.98
CA LEU A 58 5.84 3.03 2.03
C LEU A 58 4.75 4.04 1.71
N GLY A 59 4.41 4.87 2.69
CA GLY A 59 3.27 5.78 2.63
C GLY A 59 1.96 5.09 3.04
N SER A 60 1.21 5.73 3.91
CA SER A 60 -0.03 5.16 4.43
C SER A 60 -1.30 5.68 3.75
N GLY A 61 -1.23 6.90 3.19
CA GLY A 61 -2.44 7.60 2.79
C GLY A 61 -3.49 7.55 3.90
N GLY A 62 -4.69 7.10 3.56
CA GLY A 62 -5.76 6.83 4.53
C GLY A 62 -5.66 5.49 5.25
N GLY A 63 -4.55 4.76 5.10
CA GLY A 63 -4.34 3.45 5.74
C GLY A 63 -5.06 2.29 5.06
N TYR A 64 -5.54 2.46 3.84
CA TYR A 64 -6.29 1.41 3.14
C TYR A 64 -5.41 0.21 2.77
N ILE A 65 -4.28 0.44 2.10
CA ILE A 65 -3.39 -0.63 1.63
C ILE A 65 -2.80 -1.47 2.77
N PRO A 66 -2.22 -0.90 3.83
CA PRO A 66 -1.70 -1.72 4.93
C PRO A 66 -2.77 -2.60 5.58
N ARG A 67 -4.03 -2.16 5.62
CA ARG A 67 -5.15 -2.98 6.12
C ARG A 67 -5.47 -4.15 5.20
N ILE A 68 -5.45 -3.92 3.88
CA ILE A 68 -5.63 -4.99 2.90
C ILE A 68 -4.52 -6.04 3.03
N MET A 69 -3.27 -5.60 3.21
CA MET A 69 -2.15 -6.50 3.46
C MET A 69 -2.38 -7.35 4.70
N TRP A 70 -2.74 -6.71 5.82
CA TRP A 70 -3.03 -7.40 7.06
C TRP A 70 -4.22 -8.35 6.96
N LYS A 71 -5.27 -7.92 6.24
CA LYS A 71 -6.42 -8.79 6.00
C LYS A 71 -6.04 -10.06 5.27
N CYS A 72 -5.19 -9.97 4.27
CA CYS A 72 -4.70 -11.14 3.55
C CYS A 72 -3.91 -12.08 4.47
N VAL A 73 -3.01 -11.56 5.29
CA VAL A 73 -2.27 -12.35 6.30
C VAL A 73 -3.21 -13.07 7.25
N SER A 74 -4.24 -12.36 7.73
CA SER A 74 -5.24 -12.94 8.64
C SER A 74 -6.03 -14.08 7.98
N ASP A 75 -6.46 -13.88 6.73
CA ASP A 75 -7.22 -14.90 6.00
C ASP A 75 -6.38 -16.13 5.69
N LEU A 76 -5.13 -15.96 5.30
CA LEU A 76 -4.19 -17.05 5.10
C LEU A 76 -4.00 -17.87 6.39
N LYS A 77 -3.95 -17.21 7.53
CA LYS A 77 -3.87 -17.88 8.83
C LYS A 77 -5.14 -18.68 9.13
N GLU A 78 -6.31 -18.10 8.87
CA GLU A 78 -7.60 -18.81 9.03
C GLU A 78 -7.73 -20.02 8.10
N GLU A 79 -7.11 -19.97 6.92
CA GLU A 79 -7.03 -21.10 5.98
C GLU A 79 -5.99 -22.16 6.36
N GLY A 80 -5.24 -21.94 7.42
CA GLY A 80 -4.26 -22.89 7.95
C GLY A 80 -2.86 -22.77 7.38
N PHE A 81 -2.55 -21.67 6.68
CA PHE A 81 -1.18 -21.36 6.31
C PHE A 81 -0.42 -20.85 7.53
N ASN A 82 0.87 -21.20 7.60
CA ASN A 82 1.74 -20.67 8.64
C ASN A 82 2.06 -19.19 8.34
N THR A 83 1.51 -18.31 9.14
CA THR A 83 1.70 -16.86 9.06
C THR A 83 2.22 -16.26 10.37
N ASP A 84 2.74 -17.10 11.29
CA ASP A 84 3.16 -16.63 12.60
C ASP A 84 4.35 -15.65 12.53
N ASP A 85 5.18 -15.78 11.49
CA ASP A 85 6.29 -14.87 11.22
C ASP A 85 5.92 -13.75 10.21
N SER A 86 4.70 -13.76 9.69
CA SER A 86 4.26 -12.77 8.72
C SER A 86 4.07 -11.41 9.38
N ARG A 87 4.59 -10.38 8.71
CA ARG A 87 4.56 -8.98 9.17
C ARG A 87 4.07 -8.05 8.09
N VAL A 88 3.29 -7.08 8.50
CA VAL A 88 2.94 -5.91 7.71
C VAL A 88 3.56 -4.69 8.39
N ILE A 89 4.53 -4.07 7.73
CA ILE A 89 5.30 -2.95 8.25
C ILE A 89 4.93 -1.71 7.44
N LEU A 90 4.45 -0.69 8.13
CA LEU A 90 4.18 0.61 7.55
C LEU A 90 5.34 1.56 7.83
N VAL A 91 5.82 2.25 6.80
CA VAL A 91 6.74 3.38 6.91
C VAL A 91 6.02 4.65 6.48
N ASP A 92 5.87 5.60 7.38
CA ASP A 92 5.17 6.85 7.10
C ASP A 92 5.75 7.97 7.96
N ALA A 93 6.20 9.05 7.33
CA ALA A 93 6.78 10.21 8.00
C ALA A 93 5.72 11.16 8.59
N VAL A 94 4.47 10.99 8.17
CA VAL A 94 3.34 11.79 8.64
C VAL A 94 2.34 10.92 9.40
N ASN A 95 1.42 11.56 10.10
CA ASN A 95 0.42 10.87 10.88
C ASN A 95 -0.88 10.69 10.08
N GLY A 96 -0.84 9.85 9.05
CA GLY A 96 -1.97 9.66 8.14
C GLY A 96 -2.31 10.91 7.31
N VAL A 97 -3.37 10.82 6.52
CA VAL A 97 -3.90 11.99 5.78
C VAL A 97 -4.81 12.79 6.69
N ASN A 98 -4.48 14.05 6.94
CA ASN A 98 -5.20 14.93 7.88
C ASN A 98 -5.35 14.35 9.30
N GLY A 99 -4.37 13.56 9.76
CA GLY A 99 -4.41 12.91 11.07
C GLY A 99 -5.31 11.67 11.12
N HIS A 100 -5.61 11.05 9.97
CA HIS A 100 -6.42 9.84 9.88
C HIS A 100 -5.78 8.79 8.94
N PRO A 101 -5.69 7.51 9.39
CA PRO A 101 -5.80 7.10 10.79
C PRO A 101 -4.70 7.72 11.63
N ASP A 102 -4.94 7.96 12.90
CA ASP A 102 -3.91 8.47 13.80
C ASP A 102 -2.96 7.34 14.23
N TRP A 103 -1.85 7.22 13.55
CA TRP A 103 -0.82 6.22 13.84
C TRP A 103 -0.02 6.52 15.12
N THR A 104 -0.04 7.78 15.58
CA THR A 104 0.68 8.17 16.80
C THR A 104 -0.12 7.81 18.07
N ASP A 105 -1.43 7.68 17.97
CA ASP A 105 -2.28 7.26 19.06
C ASP A 105 -2.03 5.79 19.42
N GLU A 106 -1.53 5.52 20.62
CA GLU A 106 -1.25 4.17 21.10
C GLU A 106 -2.52 3.32 21.25
N ASP A 107 -3.65 3.95 21.46
CA ASP A 107 -4.97 3.32 21.54
C ASP A 107 -5.66 3.25 20.17
N SER A 108 -5.00 3.66 19.08
CA SER A 108 -5.56 3.59 17.74
C SER A 108 -5.93 2.16 17.37
N PHE A 109 -7.18 1.97 17.03
CA PHE A 109 -7.68 0.67 16.55
C PHE A 109 -6.89 0.17 15.34
N TYR A 110 -6.54 1.07 14.42
CA TYR A 110 -5.81 0.72 13.21
C TYR A 110 -4.38 0.29 13.49
N ARG A 111 -3.65 1.06 14.28
CA ARG A 111 -2.28 0.71 14.68
C ARG A 111 -2.23 -0.66 15.36
N ASN A 112 -3.17 -0.94 16.23
CA ASN A 112 -3.15 -2.13 17.06
C ASN A 112 -3.72 -3.38 16.38
N ASN A 113 -4.49 -3.23 15.29
CA ASN A 113 -5.18 -4.35 14.66
C ASN A 113 -4.75 -4.65 13.23
N PHE A 114 -4.08 -3.71 12.53
CA PHE A 114 -3.77 -3.88 11.12
C PHE A 114 -2.28 -3.77 10.77
N LEU A 115 -1.42 -3.54 11.73
CA LEU A 115 0.02 -3.43 11.51
C LEU A 115 0.77 -4.31 12.48
N SER A 116 1.83 -4.95 12.01
CA SER A 116 2.81 -5.56 12.91
C SER A 116 3.71 -4.48 13.50
N GLU A 117 4.10 -3.51 12.68
CA GLU A 117 4.93 -2.38 13.07
C GLU A 117 4.58 -1.15 12.25
N TRP A 118 4.65 0.00 12.91
CA TRP A 118 4.63 1.31 12.26
C TRP A 118 5.91 2.06 12.58
N LEU A 119 6.59 2.48 11.52
CA LEU A 119 7.83 3.26 11.59
C LEU A 119 7.50 4.72 11.24
N HIS A 120 7.49 5.57 12.25
CA HIS A 120 7.30 7.00 12.08
C HIS A 120 8.64 7.62 11.66
N SER A 121 8.94 7.54 10.40
CA SER A 121 10.20 8.00 9.82
C SER A 121 10.05 8.21 8.33
N THR A 122 11.01 8.89 7.73
CA THR A 122 11.16 8.89 6.27
C THR A 122 11.50 7.49 5.77
N THR A 123 11.24 7.23 4.50
CA THR A 123 11.56 5.93 3.88
C THR A 123 13.06 5.65 3.91
N GLU A 124 13.90 6.68 3.70
CA GLU A 124 15.35 6.58 3.77
C GLU A 124 15.85 6.24 5.18
N GLU A 125 15.35 6.92 6.21
CA GLU A 125 15.71 6.62 7.60
C GLU A 125 15.30 5.21 7.99
N ALA A 126 14.08 4.78 7.63
CA ALA A 126 13.62 3.43 7.89
C ALA A 126 14.50 2.39 7.21
N TYR A 127 14.89 2.63 5.94
CA TYR A 127 15.80 1.74 5.22
C TYR A 127 17.07 1.48 6.01
N TYR A 128 17.82 2.53 6.39
CA TYR A 128 19.11 2.38 7.09
C TYR A 128 18.94 1.93 8.53
N GLU A 129 18.03 2.54 9.28
CA GLU A 129 17.96 2.39 10.73
C GLU A 129 17.15 1.15 11.16
N TYR A 130 16.25 0.68 10.32
CA TYR A 130 15.40 -0.45 10.65
C TYR A 130 15.72 -1.69 9.81
N PHE A 131 15.64 -1.60 8.48
CA PHE A 131 15.73 -2.79 7.61
C PHE A 131 17.17 -3.28 7.47
N VAL A 132 18.11 -2.42 7.09
CA VAL A 132 19.52 -2.79 6.88
C VAL A 132 20.18 -3.25 8.19
N LYS A 133 19.96 -2.57 9.31
CA LYS A 133 20.51 -2.97 10.61
C LYS A 133 20.04 -4.33 11.10
N ARG A 134 18.89 -4.81 10.62
CA ARG A 134 18.31 -6.11 10.98
C ARG A 134 18.55 -7.19 9.95
N ASP A 135 19.27 -6.86 8.88
CA ASP A 135 19.47 -7.77 7.72
C ASP A 135 18.13 -8.34 7.20
N MET A 136 17.11 -7.48 7.17
CA MET A 136 15.75 -7.89 6.85
C MET A 136 15.57 -7.92 5.34
N LYS A 137 14.99 -9.01 4.82
CA LYS A 137 14.58 -9.13 3.43
C LYS A 137 13.09 -8.93 3.28
N ILE A 138 12.68 -8.24 2.21
CA ILE A 138 11.28 -7.88 1.92
C ILE A 138 10.76 -8.76 0.79
N ASP A 139 9.60 -9.37 1.00
CA ASP A 139 8.95 -10.20 -0.01
C ASP A 139 7.95 -9.45 -0.86
N LEU A 140 7.28 -8.45 -0.26
CA LEU A 140 6.37 -7.55 -0.97
C LEU A 140 6.56 -6.11 -0.51
N LEU A 141 6.82 -5.23 -1.46
CA LEU A 141 6.97 -3.80 -1.25
C LEU A 141 5.89 -3.03 -2.03
N TRP A 142 5.19 -2.14 -1.34
CA TRP A 142 4.30 -1.15 -1.93
C TRP A 142 4.92 0.24 -1.79
N ILE A 143 5.13 0.94 -2.92
CA ILE A 143 5.70 2.29 -2.98
C ILE A 143 4.58 3.28 -3.31
N ASP A 144 4.27 4.16 -2.36
CA ASP A 144 3.19 5.14 -2.43
C ASP A 144 3.42 6.29 -1.43
N ALA A 145 4.69 6.72 -1.28
CA ALA A 145 5.10 7.74 -0.30
C ALA A 145 5.26 9.11 -0.96
N ASP A 146 6.43 9.39 -1.51
CA ASP A 146 6.75 10.64 -2.21
C ASP A 146 6.52 10.46 -3.71
N HIS A 147 5.54 11.18 -4.27
CA HIS A 147 5.15 11.07 -5.68
C HIS A 147 6.03 11.88 -6.64
N THR A 148 7.10 12.52 -6.15
CA THR A 148 8.09 13.09 -7.06
C THR A 148 8.92 12.00 -7.74
N PHE A 149 9.45 12.31 -8.92
CA PHE A 149 10.33 11.37 -9.64
C PHE A 149 11.51 10.92 -8.77
N ASP A 150 12.18 11.86 -8.10
CA ASP A 150 13.34 11.58 -7.26
C ASP A 150 12.96 10.78 -6.00
N GLY A 151 11.76 11.02 -5.44
CA GLY A 151 11.24 10.29 -4.29
C GLY A 151 10.99 8.82 -4.63
N VAL A 152 10.20 8.54 -5.66
CA VAL A 152 9.91 7.17 -6.11
C VAL A 152 11.19 6.44 -6.53
N LYS A 153 12.06 7.12 -7.28
CA LYS A 153 13.35 6.56 -7.70
C LYS A 153 14.20 6.15 -6.49
N LYS A 154 14.31 7.02 -5.50
CA LYS A 154 15.07 6.76 -4.28
C LYS A 154 14.51 5.57 -3.51
N ASP A 155 13.19 5.53 -3.32
CA ASP A 155 12.54 4.42 -2.62
C ASP A 155 12.77 3.10 -3.36
N PHE A 156 12.62 3.09 -4.67
CA PHE A 156 12.89 1.92 -5.47
C PHE A 156 14.36 1.46 -5.39
N GLU A 157 15.31 2.38 -5.59
CA GLU A 157 16.74 2.06 -5.57
C GLU A 157 17.20 1.51 -4.22
N LEU A 158 16.79 2.12 -3.12
CA LEU A 158 17.13 1.65 -1.77
C LEU A 158 16.50 0.29 -1.47
N TYR A 159 15.21 0.20 -1.60
CA TYR A 159 14.49 -0.99 -1.14
C TYR A 159 14.65 -2.20 -2.07
N SER A 160 14.95 -2.00 -3.37
CA SER A 160 15.25 -3.12 -4.27
C SER A 160 16.49 -3.92 -3.84
N GLU A 161 17.46 -3.31 -3.13
CA GLU A 161 18.65 -3.99 -2.62
C GLU A 161 18.35 -5.00 -1.51
N ILE A 162 17.25 -4.80 -0.81
CA ILE A 162 16.85 -5.65 0.32
C ILE A 162 15.62 -6.52 0.02
N MET A 163 15.19 -6.58 -1.25
CA MET A 163 14.19 -7.55 -1.64
C MET A 163 14.70 -8.99 -1.52
N SER A 164 13.81 -9.92 -1.24
CA SER A 164 14.09 -11.35 -1.39
C SER A 164 14.17 -11.74 -2.88
N ASP A 165 14.77 -12.88 -3.19
CA ASP A 165 15.01 -13.33 -4.58
C ASP A 165 13.73 -13.44 -5.42
N ASN A 166 12.59 -13.68 -4.79
CA ASN A 166 11.28 -13.75 -5.44
C ASN A 166 10.36 -12.61 -4.98
N GLY A 167 10.94 -11.53 -4.47
CA GLY A 167 10.19 -10.39 -3.97
C GLY A 167 9.50 -9.61 -5.09
N ILE A 168 8.42 -8.93 -4.73
CA ILE A 168 7.61 -8.15 -5.64
C ILE A 168 7.59 -6.70 -5.19
N ILE A 169 7.84 -5.79 -6.11
CA ILE A 169 7.68 -4.35 -5.91
C ILE A 169 6.43 -3.91 -6.67
N MET A 170 5.55 -3.22 -5.97
CA MET A 170 4.35 -2.61 -6.52
C MET A 170 4.48 -1.10 -6.38
N ILE A 171 4.33 -0.37 -7.48
CA ILE A 171 4.42 1.09 -7.51
C ILE A 171 3.04 1.64 -7.86
N HIS A 172 2.52 2.52 -7.03
CA HIS A 172 1.22 3.15 -7.22
C HIS A 172 1.31 4.37 -8.16
N ASP A 173 0.17 4.87 -8.61
CA ASP A 173 0.00 6.07 -9.44
C ASP A 173 0.86 6.12 -10.72
N THR A 174 1.02 4.96 -11.35
CA THR A 174 1.82 4.81 -12.58
C THR A 174 1.04 5.06 -13.87
N ASP A 175 -0.27 5.27 -13.83
CA ASP A 175 -1.11 5.58 -14.98
C ASP A 175 -1.09 7.10 -15.26
N GLU A 176 -0.30 7.50 -16.26
CA GLU A 176 -0.17 8.90 -16.70
C GLU A 176 -1.52 9.55 -17.02
N LYS A 177 -2.45 8.79 -17.58
CA LYS A 177 -3.77 9.32 -17.92
C LYS A 177 -4.60 9.63 -16.67
N TYR A 178 -4.49 8.79 -15.65
CA TYR A 178 -5.16 9.01 -14.38
C TYR A 178 -4.57 10.23 -13.66
N VAL A 179 -3.24 10.29 -13.58
CA VAL A 179 -2.50 11.39 -12.96
C VAL A 179 -2.83 12.72 -13.61
N ASN A 180 -2.81 12.80 -14.95
CA ASN A 180 -3.15 14.03 -15.67
C ASN A 180 -4.60 14.48 -15.42
N ASN A 181 -5.54 13.56 -15.36
CA ASN A 181 -6.94 13.90 -15.05
C ASN A 181 -7.11 14.41 -13.61
N PHE A 182 -6.28 13.95 -12.68
CA PHE A 182 -6.33 14.36 -11.28
C PHE A 182 -5.71 15.76 -11.08
N ILE A 183 -4.60 16.06 -11.78
CA ILE A 183 -3.92 17.37 -11.74
C ILE A 183 -4.79 18.47 -12.36
N GLU A 184 -5.62 18.15 -13.35
CA GLU A 184 -6.53 19.13 -13.98
C GLU A 184 -7.66 19.62 -13.04
N THR A 185 -7.84 18.99 -11.87
CA THR A 185 -8.77 19.50 -10.87
C THR A 185 -8.08 20.57 -10.02
N GLU A 186 -8.67 21.77 -9.92
CA GLU A 186 -8.11 23.00 -9.30
C GLU A 186 -7.58 22.86 -7.87
N GLU A 187 -7.79 21.71 -7.22
CA GLU A 187 -7.39 21.47 -5.83
C GLU A 187 -5.95 20.96 -5.68
N HIS A 188 -5.25 20.63 -6.79
CA HIS A 188 -3.96 19.91 -6.73
C HIS A 188 -2.85 20.49 -7.62
N GLU A 189 -2.98 21.74 -8.06
CA GLU A 189 -1.99 22.41 -8.94
C GLU A 189 -0.55 22.45 -8.38
N ASP A 190 -0.39 22.28 -7.07
CA ASP A 190 0.91 22.35 -6.40
C ASP A 190 1.56 20.97 -6.15
N TYR A 191 0.90 19.87 -6.54
CA TYR A 191 1.42 18.51 -6.30
C TYR A 191 1.92 17.89 -7.61
N ASP A 192 3.21 17.61 -7.66
CA ASP A 192 3.79 16.78 -8.74
C ASP A 192 3.48 15.30 -8.45
N LEU A 193 2.47 14.77 -9.11
CA LEU A 193 2.06 13.36 -9.04
C LEU A 193 2.56 12.56 -10.25
N SER A 194 3.33 13.16 -11.15
CA SER A 194 3.80 12.50 -12.38
C SER A 194 4.97 11.55 -12.14
N GLY A 195 5.67 11.69 -11.01
CA GLY A 195 6.91 10.98 -10.72
C GLY A 195 6.84 9.47 -10.89
N PRO A 196 5.84 8.74 -10.34
CA PRO A 196 5.73 7.30 -10.52
C PRO A 196 5.61 6.90 -11.99
N SER A 197 4.77 7.59 -12.78
CA SER A 197 4.56 7.31 -14.19
C SER A 197 5.79 7.61 -15.06
N GLU A 198 6.57 8.62 -14.68
CA GLU A 198 7.84 8.96 -15.35
C GLU A 198 8.94 7.97 -14.95
N PHE A 199 9.01 7.61 -13.67
CA PHE A 199 10.04 6.72 -13.17
C PHE A 199 9.95 5.33 -13.80
N ILE A 200 8.77 4.72 -13.90
CA ILE A 200 8.64 3.37 -14.49
C ILE A 200 9.13 3.30 -15.94
N LYS A 201 9.08 4.41 -16.69
CA LYS A 201 9.60 4.48 -18.07
C LYS A 201 11.13 4.38 -18.14
N THR A 202 11.82 4.61 -17.02
CA THR A 202 13.28 4.52 -16.92
C THR A 202 13.78 3.15 -16.51
N LEU A 203 12.88 2.26 -16.06
CA LEU A 203 13.26 0.93 -15.61
C LEU A 203 13.75 0.07 -16.79
N ASP A 204 14.86 -0.61 -16.57
CA ASP A 204 15.47 -1.50 -17.54
C ASP A 204 14.68 -2.82 -17.63
N SER A 205 13.98 -3.01 -18.74
CA SER A 205 13.18 -4.22 -18.99
C SER A 205 14.02 -5.50 -19.16
N ASP A 206 15.33 -5.38 -19.30
CA ASP A 206 16.23 -6.54 -19.32
C ASP A 206 16.56 -7.02 -17.89
N LYS A 207 16.32 -6.17 -16.89
CA LYS A 207 16.56 -6.46 -15.47
C LYS A 207 15.30 -6.77 -14.68
N PHE A 208 14.17 -6.20 -15.10
CA PHE A 208 12.91 -6.30 -14.38
C PHE A 208 11.81 -6.79 -15.29
N GLU A 209 11.04 -7.77 -14.84
CA GLU A 209 9.75 -8.08 -15.45
C GLU A 209 8.73 -7.04 -14.98
N ILE A 210 8.22 -6.23 -15.90
CA ILE A 210 7.29 -5.15 -15.59
C ILE A 210 5.88 -5.55 -16.04
N LEU A 211 4.96 -5.63 -15.10
CA LEU A 211 3.55 -5.87 -15.37
C LEU A 211 2.73 -4.65 -14.98
N ASN A 212 2.15 -3.98 -15.96
CA ASN A 212 1.22 -2.89 -15.74
C ASN A 212 -0.18 -3.44 -15.47
N LEU A 213 -0.67 -3.24 -14.27
CA LEU A 213 -2.01 -3.63 -13.86
C LEU A 213 -2.88 -2.38 -13.80
N PHE A 214 -3.64 -2.15 -14.86
CA PHE A 214 -4.60 -1.05 -14.91
C PHE A 214 -5.97 -1.53 -14.42
N ASN A 215 -6.62 -0.71 -13.63
CA ASN A 215 -7.96 -0.97 -13.17
C ASN A 215 -9.00 -0.61 -14.26
N TYR A 216 -8.95 -1.33 -15.37
CA TYR A 216 -9.87 -1.16 -16.50
C TYR A 216 -11.27 -1.71 -16.17
N GLY A 217 -12.01 -1.13 -15.34
CA GLY A 217 -13.35 -1.63 -15.06
C GLY A 217 -14.21 -0.64 -14.32
N ILE A 218 -13.60 0.46 -13.95
CA ILE A 218 -14.31 1.54 -13.30
C ILE A 218 -14.71 2.52 -14.38
N GLU A 219 -15.90 2.32 -14.96
CA GLU A 219 -16.59 3.45 -15.56
C GLU A 219 -16.71 4.50 -14.45
N LYS A 220 -15.96 5.58 -14.60
CA LYS A 220 -16.06 6.74 -13.74
C LYS A 220 -17.37 7.44 -14.08
N ASP A 221 -18.46 6.94 -13.53
CA ASP A 221 -19.67 7.74 -13.33
C ASP A 221 -19.41 8.60 -12.08
N PHE A 222 -18.73 9.72 -12.28
CA PHE A 222 -18.67 10.84 -11.35
C PHE A 222 -19.79 11.82 -11.62
#